data_fc16d1951689845d0a9e288232ae3954
#
_entry.id   fc16d1951689845d0a9e288232ae3954
#
_cell.length_a   1.000
_cell.length_b   1.000
_cell.length_c   1.000
_cell.angle_alpha   90.00
_cell.angle_beta   90.00
_cell.angle_gamma   90.00
#
_symmetry.space_group_name_H-M   'P 1'
#
loop_
_entity.id
_entity.type
_entity.pdbx_description
1 polymer ?
#
loop_
_entity_poly.entity_id
_entity_poly.type
_entity_poly.pdbx_seq_one_letter_code
_entity_poly.pdbx_strand_id
1 'polypeptide(L)'
;MANIKQQRKRVRIQERQRGENLRYRSTIKTLTKRLESAVSDGDAERVAAEYRELVRTIDRAATRGALHGNTAARKKSRAARLASGVAS
;
A
#
# COMPACT_ATOMS: atom_id res chain seq x y z
N MET A 1 -9.99 15.47 34.58
CA MET A 1 -10.85 15.63 33.40
C MET A 1 -10.01 15.92 32.17
N ALA A 2 -10.28 15.20 31.08
CA ALA A 2 -9.60 15.46 29.83
C ALA A 2 -9.94 16.88 29.34
N ASN A 3 -8.91 17.65 29.07
CA ASN A 3 -9.05 19.02 28.61
C ASN A 3 -9.66 19.02 27.21
N ILE A 4 -10.65 19.86 26.95
CA ILE A 4 -11.32 20.00 25.65
C ILE A 4 -10.30 20.24 24.52
N LYS A 5 -9.24 21.01 24.78
CA LYS A 5 -8.16 21.26 23.84
C LYS A 5 -7.42 19.97 23.45
N GLN A 6 -7.19 19.06 24.40
CA GLN A 6 -6.55 17.77 24.13
C GLN A 6 -7.45 16.86 23.29
N GLN A 7 -8.75 16.85 23.57
CA GLN A 7 -9.70 16.07 22.78
C GLN A 7 -9.78 16.55 21.33
N ARG A 8 -9.80 17.86 21.10
CA ARG A 8 -9.79 18.44 19.75
C ARG A 8 -8.52 18.07 18.99
N LYS A 9 -7.37 18.08 19.68
CA LYS A 9 -6.09 17.71 19.08
C LYS A 9 -6.08 16.25 18.68
N ARG A 10 -6.63 15.34 19.52
CA ARG A 10 -6.74 13.90 19.19
C ARG A 10 -7.61 13.68 17.97
N VAL A 11 -8.76 14.35 17.88
CA VAL A 11 -9.66 14.24 16.74
C VAL A 11 -8.97 14.65 15.44
N ARG A 12 -8.24 15.77 15.44
CA ARG A 12 -7.50 16.24 14.28
C ARG A 12 -6.43 15.25 13.84
N ILE A 13 -5.69 14.66 14.80
CA ILE A 13 -4.67 13.66 14.51
C ILE A 13 -5.31 12.41 13.90
N GLN A 14 -6.43 11.94 14.46
CA GLN A 14 -7.16 10.78 13.95
C GLN A 14 -7.67 11.01 12.53
N GLU A 15 -8.22 12.18 12.24
CA GLU A 15 -8.70 12.53 10.91
C GLU A 15 -7.55 12.55 9.90
N ARG A 16 -6.40 13.11 10.28
CA ARG A 16 -5.21 13.13 9.42
C ARG A 16 -4.70 11.72 9.13
N GLN A 17 -4.63 10.87 10.15
CA GLN A 17 -4.21 9.47 10.00
C GLN A 17 -5.16 8.69 9.12
N ARG A 18 -6.47 8.90 9.29
CA ARG A 18 -7.48 8.25 8.45
C ARG A 18 -7.31 8.64 6.99
N GLY A 19 -7.06 9.92 6.71
CA GLY A 19 -6.81 10.42 5.36
C GLY A 19 -5.55 9.80 4.75
N GLU A 20 -4.46 9.74 5.51
CA GLU A 20 -3.22 9.09 5.07
C GLU A 20 -3.43 7.60 4.80
N ASN A 21 -4.13 6.90 5.69
CA ASN A 21 -4.42 5.48 5.55
C ASN A 21 -5.22 5.19 4.28
N LEU A 22 -6.22 6.02 4.01
CA LEU A 22 -7.03 5.89 2.79
C LEU A 22 -6.19 6.12 1.54
N ARG A 23 -5.29 7.11 1.55
CA ARG A 23 -4.38 7.37 0.43
C ARG A 23 -3.49 6.17 0.14
N TYR A 24 -2.88 5.57 1.18
CA TYR A 24 -2.04 4.39 1.02
C TYR A 24 -2.83 3.21 0.45
N ARG A 25 -4.02 2.96 0.98
CA ARG A 25 -4.88 1.86 0.49
C ARG A 25 -5.27 2.07 -0.97
N SER A 26 -5.65 3.29 -1.35
CA SER A 26 -6.02 3.62 -2.71
C SER A 26 -4.83 3.49 -3.66
N THR A 27 -3.65 3.97 -3.24
CA THR A 27 -2.43 3.87 -4.03
C THR A 27 -2.03 2.42 -4.24
N ILE A 28 -2.07 1.60 -3.20
CA ILE A 28 -1.75 0.16 -3.28
C ILE A 28 -2.70 -0.54 -4.25
N LYS A 29 -3.99 -0.24 -4.18
CA LYS A 29 -4.98 -0.80 -5.09
C LYS A 29 -4.68 -0.43 -6.55
N THR A 30 -4.36 0.83 -6.80
CA THR A 30 -4.01 1.32 -8.13
C THR A 30 -2.74 0.64 -8.65
N LEU A 31 -1.71 0.54 -7.83
CA LEU A 31 -0.44 -0.08 -8.21
C LEU A 31 -0.61 -1.59 -8.46
N THR A 32 -1.47 -2.26 -7.68
CA THR A 32 -1.79 -3.67 -7.90
C THR A 32 -2.45 -3.86 -9.27
N LYS A 33 -3.39 -3.00 -9.64
CA LYS A 33 -4.02 -3.05 -10.96
C LYS A 33 -3.02 -2.80 -12.09
N ARG A 34 -2.10 -1.86 -11.91
CA ARG A 34 -1.04 -1.60 -12.89
C ARG A 34 -0.13 -2.81 -13.05
N LEU A 35 0.21 -3.48 -11.95
CA LEU A 35 1.00 -4.70 -11.99
C LEU A 35 0.25 -5.80 -12.75
N GLU A 36 -1.02 -6.01 -12.45
CA GLU A 36 -1.86 -6.98 -13.15
C GLU A 36 -1.90 -6.70 -14.65
N SER A 37 -2.05 -5.44 -15.03
CA SER A 37 -2.06 -5.02 -16.43
C SER A 37 -0.72 -5.30 -17.10
N ALA A 38 0.40 -5.00 -16.43
CA ALA A 38 1.73 -5.28 -16.96
C ALA A 38 1.97 -6.77 -17.15
N VAL A 39 1.49 -7.61 -16.22
CA VAL A 39 1.57 -9.08 -16.32
C VAL A 39 0.74 -9.56 -17.51
N SER A 40 -0.47 -9.03 -17.67
CA SER A 40 -1.36 -9.38 -18.79
C SER A 40 -0.74 -9.01 -20.13
N ASP A 41 -0.04 -7.87 -20.20
CA ASP A 41 0.64 -7.41 -21.41
C ASP A 41 1.95 -8.17 -21.69
N GLY A 42 2.43 -8.94 -20.73
CA GLY A 42 3.68 -9.70 -20.86
C GLY A 42 4.93 -8.83 -20.88
N ASP A 43 4.86 -7.60 -20.38
CA ASP A 43 5.97 -6.65 -20.39
C ASP A 43 6.81 -6.82 -19.10
N ALA A 44 7.89 -7.59 -19.19
CA ALA A 44 8.73 -7.93 -18.04
C ALA A 44 9.34 -6.68 -17.38
N GLU A 45 9.73 -5.68 -18.17
CA GLU A 45 10.30 -4.43 -17.63
C GLU A 45 9.28 -3.64 -16.82
N ARG A 46 8.05 -3.54 -17.34
CA ARG A 46 6.96 -2.88 -16.64
C ARG A 46 6.59 -3.65 -15.37
N VAL A 47 6.56 -4.97 -15.44
CA VAL A 47 6.27 -5.82 -14.28
C VAL A 47 7.29 -5.55 -13.17
N ALA A 48 8.57 -5.52 -13.49
CA ALA A 48 9.63 -5.26 -12.51
C ALA A 48 9.48 -3.86 -11.89
N ALA A 49 9.20 -2.84 -12.70
CA ALA A 49 9.03 -1.47 -12.24
C ALA A 49 7.80 -1.31 -11.35
N GLU A 50 6.66 -1.84 -11.78
CA GLU A 50 5.41 -1.74 -11.02
C GLU A 50 5.47 -2.57 -9.74
N TYR A 51 6.09 -3.73 -9.77
CA TYR A 51 6.30 -4.56 -8.59
C TYR A 51 7.14 -3.83 -7.54
N ARG A 52 8.24 -3.22 -7.96
CA ARG A 52 9.14 -2.49 -7.07
C ARG A 52 8.41 -1.32 -6.39
N GLU A 53 7.63 -0.57 -7.16
CA GLU A 53 6.87 0.55 -6.64
C GLU A 53 5.79 0.10 -5.67
N LEU A 54 5.10 -0.99 -5.99
CA LEU A 54 4.07 -1.57 -5.13
C LEU A 54 4.65 -2.01 -3.78
N VAL A 55 5.77 -2.75 -3.79
CA VAL A 55 6.43 -3.20 -2.57
C VAL A 55 6.88 -2.01 -1.73
N ARG A 56 7.45 -0.99 -2.35
CA ARG A 56 7.89 0.22 -1.67
C ARG A 56 6.71 0.91 -0.97
N THR A 57 5.58 1.02 -1.65
CA THR A 57 4.38 1.65 -1.10
C THR A 57 3.79 0.84 0.05
N ILE A 58 3.76 -0.50 -0.08
CA ILE A 58 3.29 -1.38 0.99
C ILE A 58 4.17 -1.23 2.23
N ASP A 59 5.49 -1.22 2.07
CA ASP A 59 6.43 -1.05 3.18
C ASP A 59 6.25 0.31 3.87
N ARG A 60 6.06 1.38 3.10
CA ARG A 60 5.79 2.70 3.66
C ARG A 60 4.47 2.73 4.43
N ALA A 61 3.44 2.11 3.88
CA ALA A 61 2.14 2.02 4.54
C ALA A 61 2.25 1.30 5.88
N ALA A 62 3.01 0.21 5.94
CA ALA A 62 3.25 -0.53 7.18
C ALA A 62 4.03 0.33 8.19
N THR A 63 5.07 1.03 7.74
CA THR A 63 5.88 1.91 8.58
C THR A 63 5.04 3.05 9.17
N ARG A 64 4.11 3.59 8.39
CA ARG A 64 3.22 4.68 8.83
C ARG A 64 2.02 4.20 9.63
N GLY A 65 1.86 2.89 9.81
CA GLY A 65 0.73 2.32 10.53
C GLY A 65 -0.57 2.25 9.74
N ALA A 66 -0.54 2.50 8.43
CA ALA A 66 -1.71 2.38 7.57
C ALA A 66 -2.11 0.92 7.32
N LEU A 67 -1.14 0.02 7.39
CA LEU A 67 -1.34 -1.42 7.29
C LEU A 67 -0.67 -2.12 8.46
N HIS A 68 -1.32 -3.16 8.96
CA HIS A 68 -0.70 -4.08 9.92
C HIS A 68 0.41 -4.87 9.21
N GLY A 69 1.48 -5.22 9.93
CA GLY A 69 2.61 -5.97 9.37
C GLY A 69 2.20 -7.26 8.67
N ASN A 70 1.25 -8.00 9.24
CA ASN A 70 0.76 -9.24 8.64
C ASN A 70 0.03 -8.97 7.32
N THR A 71 -0.78 -7.91 7.25
CA THR A 71 -1.46 -7.51 6.03
C THR A 71 -0.46 -7.09 4.96
N ALA A 72 0.58 -6.33 5.35
CA ALA A 72 1.64 -5.92 4.43
C ALA A 72 2.37 -7.14 3.86
N ALA A 73 2.69 -8.12 4.70
CA ALA A 73 3.35 -9.36 4.26
C ALA A 73 2.50 -10.13 3.25
N ARG A 74 1.20 -10.25 3.50
CA ARG A 74 0.26 -10.91 2.58
C ARG A 74 0.20 -10.19 1.24
N LYS A 75 0.13 -8.87 1.26
CA LYS A 75 0.07 -8.07 0.02
C LYS A 75 1.37 -8.19 -0.77
N LYS A 76 2.52 -8.18 -0.09
CA LYS A 76 3.82 -8.39 -0.76
C LYS A 76 3.93 -9.77 -1.37
N SER A 77 3.46 -10.80 -0.67
CA SER A 77 3.44 -12.18 -1.19
C SER A 77 2.56 -12.30 -2.44
N ARG A 78 1.39 -11.68 -2.42
CA ARG A 78 0.49 -11.66 -3.58
C ARG A 78 1.13 -10.94 -4.76
N ALA A 79 1.77 -9.80 -4.51
CA ALA A 79 2.47 -9.04 -5.55
C ALA A 79 3.59 -9.86 -6.17
N ALA A 80 4.36 -10.59 -5.35
CA ALA A 80 5.43 -11.46 -5.84
C ALA A 80 4.90 -12.56 -6.74
N ARG A 81 3.77 -13.16 -6.39
CA ARG A 81 3.13 -14.19 -7.23
C ARG A 81 2.66 -13.61 -8.56
N LEU A 82 2.06 -12.44 -8.54
CA LEU A 82 1.63 -11.76 -9.77
C LEU A 82 2.84 -11.46 -10.66
N ALA A 83 3.91 -10.94 -10.10
CA ALA A 83 5.12 -10.59 -10.84
C ALA A 83 5.79 -11.83 -11.44
N SER A 84 5.80 -12.95 -10.70
CA SER A 84 6.42 -14.20 -11.20
C SER A 84 5.63 -14.85 -12.32
N GLY A 85 4.36 -14.49 -12.50
CA GLY A 85 3.53 -14.98 -13.61
C GLY A 85 4.07 -14.66 -15.00
N VAL A 86 4.91 -13.61 -15.12
CA VAL A 86 5.52 -13.23 -16.41
C VAL A 86 6.82 -14.01 -16.65
N ALA A 87 7.49 -14.45 -15.58
CA ALA A 87 8.74 -15.18 -15.68
C ALA A 87 8.56 -16.64 -16.09
N SER A 88 7.33 -17.13 -16.06
CA SER A 88 7.00 -18.48 -16.53
C SER A 88 6.45 -18.45 -17.96
#